data_75ce154569eea66845c184a445d873f2
#
_entry.id   75ce154569eea66845c184a445d873f2
#
_cell.length_a   1.000
_cell.length_b   1.000
_cell.length_c   1.000
_cell.angle_alpha   90.00
_cell.angle_beta   90.00
_cell.angle_gamma   90.00
#
_symmetry.space_group_name_H-M   'P 1'
#
loop_
_entity.id
_entity.type
_entity.pdbx_description
1 polymer ?
#
loop_
_entity_poly.entity_id
_entity_poly.type
_entity_poly.pdbx_seq_one_letter_code
_entity_poly.pdbx_strand_id
1 'polypeptide(L)'
;MNVVQGNIEAKNAKVAIVVSRFNSFLVESLLDGAIDTLKRFGQVADENITVVRVPGAVELPLAARRVAASGKFDGIIALGAVIRGGTPHFDFVAGECNKGLAQVALEFDLPVSFGVLTTDTIEQAIERSGTKAGNKGGEAALGLLEMVNVLQQLEQQLS
;
A
#
# COMPACT_ATOMS: atom_id res chain seq x y z
N MET A 1 3.60 20.36 -25.64
CA MET A 1 2.86 19.62 -24.58
C MET A 1 3.87 19.07 -23.61
N ASN A 2 3.58 19.17 -22.33
CA ASN A 2 4.42 18.61 -21.28
C ASN A 2 3.70 17.43 -20.63
N VAL A 3 4.34 16.26 -20.59
CA VAL A 3 3.77 15.05 -20.00
C VAL A 3 4.62 14.63 -18.80
N VAL A 4 4.01 14.54 -17.63
CA VAL A 4 4.66 14.05 -16.42
C VAL A 4 4.25 12.59 -16.22
N GLN A 5 5.23 11.71 -16.21
CA GLN A 5 5.00 10.27 -16.05
C GLN A 5 6.15 9.66 -15.25
N GLY A 6 5.80 8.92 -14.22
CA GLY A 6 6.80 8.28 -13.37
C GLY A 6 7.26 6.95 -13.92
N ASN A 7 8.52 6.61 -13.68
CA ASN A 7 8.99 5.23 -13.83
C ASN A 7 8.89 4.54 -12.46
N ILE A 8 9.38 3.31 -12.36
CA ILE A 8 9.24 2.49 -11.15
C ILE A 8 10.55 2.31 -10.37
N GLU A 9 11.66 2.86 -10.84
CA GLU A 9 12.92 2.79 -10.11
C GLU A 9 12.99 3.95 -9.11
N ALA A 10 13.26 3.64 -7.83
CA ALA A 10 13.31 4.65 -6.77
C ALA A 10 14.29 4.19 -5.68
N LYS A 11 15.58 4.12 -6.04
CA LYS A 11 16.64 3.56 -5.18
C LYS A 11 16.74 4.18 -3.80
N ASN A 12 16.49 5.48 -3.71
CA ASN A 12 16.66 6.22 -2.46
C ASN A 12 15.34 6.42 -1.71
N ALA A 13 14.24 5.89 -2.23
CA ALA A 13 12.94 6.05 -1.59
C ALA A 13 12.88 5.27 -0.28
N LYS A 14 12.31 5.92 0.73
CA LYS A 14 12.02 5.28 2.01
C LYS A 14 10.54 4.96 2.05
N VAL A 15 10.22 3.69 2.18
CA VAL A 15 8.86 3.18 2.06
C VAL A 15 8.44 2.49 3.36
N ALA A 16 7.27 2.85 3.87
CA ALA A 16 6.65 2.13 4.97
C ALA A 16 5.53 1.25 4.44
N ILE A 17 5.46 0.03 4.95
CA ILE A 17 4.36 -0.90 4.66
C ILE A 17 3.59 -1.09 5.95
N VAL A 18 2.35 -0.61 5.99
CA VAL A 18 1.44 -0.88 7.11
C VAL A 18 0.62 -2.11 6.74
N VAL A 19 0.64 -3.13 7.58
CA VAL A 19 0.08 -4.43 7.25
C VAL A 19 -0.74 -4.98 8.40
N SER A 20 -1.96 -5.44 8.12
CA SER A 20 -2.82 -6.03 9.13
C SER A 20 -2.47 -7.50 9.36
N ARG A 21 -2.68 -7.98 10.60
CA ARG A 21 -2.42 -9.38 10.95
C ARG A 21 -3.63 -10.28 10.69
N PHE A 22 -4.82 -9.73 10.69
CA PHE A 22 -6.02 -10.53 10.46
C PHE A 22 -5.97 -11.14 9.05
N ASN A 23 -6.33 -12.40 8.90
CA ASN A 23 -6.17 -13.20 7.68
C ASN A 23 -4.69 -13.33 7.28
N SER A 24 -3.84 -13.64 8.27
CA SER A 24 -2.39 -13.56 8.12
C SER A 24 -1.81 -14.36 6.96
N PHE A 25 -2.34 -15.55 6.65
CA PHE A 25 -1.76 -16.36 5.58
C PHE A 25 -1.92 -15.70 4.19
N LEU A 26 -3.00 -14.95 3.98
CA LEU A 26 -3.21 -14.16 2.77
C LEU A 26 -2.34 -12.91 2.77
N VAL A 27 -2.35 -12.23 3.91
CA VAL A 27 -1.67 -10.95 4.06
C VAL A 27 -0.15 -11.10 3.98
N GLU A 28 0.40 -12.19 4.51
CA GLU A 28 1.85 -12.44 4.38
C GLU A 28 2.25 -12.61 2.91
N SER A 29 1.42 -13.23 2.08
CA SER A 29 1.68 -13.34 0.65
C SER A 29 1.65 -11.96 -0.03
N LEU A 30 0.74 -11.09 0.39
CA LEU A 30 0.69 -9.70 -0.10
C LEU A 30 1.96 -8.94 0.28
N LEU A 31 2.41 -9.12 1.52
CA LEU A 31 3.62 -8.47 2.03
C LEU A 31 4.85 -8.93 1.25
N ASP A 32 4.99 -10.25 1.03
CA ASP A 32 6.09 -10.80 0.25
C ASP A 32 6.10 -10.22 -1.17
N GLY A 33 4.92 -10.13 -1.80
CA GLY A 33 4.79 -9.55 -3.13
C GLY A 33 5.18 -8.08 -3.17
N ALA A 34 4.78 -7.31 -2.17
CA ALA A 34 5.13 -5.90 -2.09
C ALA A 34 6.63 -5.70 -1.90
N ILE A 35 7.24 -6.43 -0.97
CA ILE A 35 8.68 -6.34 -0.70
C ILE A 35 9.48 -6.76 -1.94
N ASP A 36 9.11 -7.88 -2.56
CA ASP A 36 9.77 -8.35 -3.77
C ASP A 36 9.75 -7.28 -4.88
N THR A 37 8.59 -6.68 -5.09
CA THR A 37 8.42 -5.62 -6.10
C THR A 37 9.27 -4.38 -5.78
N LEU A 38 9.27 -3.93 -4.54
CA LEU A 38 10.09 -2.79 -4.12
C LEU A 38 11.57 -3.05 -4.39
N LYS A 39 12.04 -4.25 -4.09
CA LYS A 39 13.46 -4.60 -4.23
C LYS A 39 13.85 -4.85 -5.69
N ARG A 40 13.07 -5.61 -6.42
CA ARG A 40 13.42 -6.02 -7.79
C ARG A 40 13.16 -4.94 -8.82
N PHE A 41 12.05 -4.23 -8.73
CA PHE A 41 11.71 -3.20 -9.69
C PHE A 41 12.09 -1.80 -9.21
N GLY A 42 11.88 -1.51 -7.93
CA GLY A 42 12.23 -0.21 -7.35
C GLY A 42 13.69 -0.07 -7.01
N GLN A 43 14.38 -1.19 -6.83
CA GLN A 43 15.76 -1.25 -6.34
C GLN A 43 15.90 -0.60 -4.96
N VAL A 44 14.83 -0.69 -4.17
CA VAL A 44 14.79 -0.15 -2.80
C VAL A 44 15.54 -1.11 -1.88
N ALA A 45 16.48 -0.59 -1.11
CA ALA A 45 17.28 -1.41 -0.18
C ALA A 45 16.47 -1.78 1.07
N ASP A 46 16.82 -2.90 1.69
CA ASP A 46 16.13 -3.38 2.90
C ASP A 46 16.05 -2.33 3.99
N GLU A 47 17.13 -1.58 4.22
CA GLU A 47 17.18 -0.56 5.26
C GLU A 47 16.24 0.61 5.01
N ASN A 48 15.71 0.74 3.80
CA ASN A 48 14.75 1.77 3.43
C ASN A 48 13.30 1.29 3.45
N ILE A 49 13.07 0.05 3.88
CA ILE A 49 11.73 -0.54 3.98
C ILE A 49 11.41 -0.76 5.46
N THR A 50 10.34 -0.16 5.95
CA THR A 50 9.85 -0.35 7.32
C THR A 50 8.49 -1.02 7.27
N VAL A 51 8.33 -2.11 8.01
CA VAL A 51 7.07 -2.85 8.09
C VAL A 51 6.44 -2.58 9.45
N VAL A 52 5.20 -2.09 9.43
CA VAL A 52 4.42 -1.81 10.64
C VAL A 52 3.22 -2.74 10.67
N ARG A 53 3.14 -3.61 11.66
CA ARG A 53 2.05 -4.58 11.79
C ARG A 53 0.97 -4.08 12.73
N VAL A 54 -0.29 -4.16 12.30
CA VAL A 54 -1.46 -3.74 13.09
C VAL A 54 -2.47 -4.88 13.17
N PRO A 55 -3.42 -4.84 14.12
CA PRO A 55 -4.36 -5.97 14.30
C PRO A 55 -5.26 -6.24 13.10
N GLY A 56 -5.89 -5.23 12.53
CA GLY A 56 -6.83 -5.40 11.45
C GLY A 56 -6.86 -4.21 10.51
N ALA A 57 -7.70 -4.30 9.48
CA ALA A 57 -7.79 -3.27 8.45
C ALA A 57 -8.25 -1.91 9.00
N VAL A 58 -9.10 -1.92 10.04
CA VAL A 58 -9.60 -0.69 10.65
C VAL A 58 -8.48 0.15 11.26
N GLU A 59 -7.40 -0.49 11.71
CA GLU A 59 -6.26 0.20 12.33
C GLU A 59 -5.24 0.72 11.32
N LEU A 60 -5.35 0.34 10.05
CA LEU A 60 -4.40 0.77 9.02
C LEU A 60 -4.36 2.30 8.84
N PRO A 61 -5.49 3.01 8.77
CA PRO A 61 -5.45 4.46 8.60
C PRO A 61 -4.72 5.20 9.72
N LEU A 62 -4.92 4.80 10.97
CA LEU A 62 -4.24 5.46 12.10
C LEU A 62 -2.74 5.21 12.03
N ALA A 63 -2.32 3.98 11.75
CA ALA A 63 -0.90 3.67 11.60
C ALA A 63 -0.29 4.45 10.44
N ALA A 64 -0.97 4.50 9.30
CA ALA A 64 -0.52 5.25 8.13
C ALA A 64 -0.39 6.75 8.45
N ARG A 65 -1.35 7.31 9.17
CA ARG A 65 -1.29 8.71 9.57
C ARG A 65 -0.07 9.00 10.43
N ARG A 66 0.20 8.15 11.41
CA ARG A 66 1.34 8.34 12.30
C ARG A 66 2.67 8.23 11.54
N VAL A 67 2.76 7.28 10.61
CA VAL A 67 3.91 7.12 9.73
C VAL A 67 4.11 8.36 8.85
N ALA A 68 3.03 8.82 8.22
CA ALA A 68 3.08 10.00 7.36
C ALA A 68 3.50 11.26 8.13
N ALA A 69 3.00 11.42 9.35
CA ALA A 69 3.31 12.58 10.18
C ALA A 69 4.78 12.65 10.58
N SER A 70 5.50 11.53 10.55
CA SER A 70 6.93 11.51 10.89
C SER A 70 7.79 12.29 9.89
N GLY A 71 7.32 12.43 8.65
CA GLY A 71 8.09 13.08 7.59
C GLY A 71 9.29 12.30 7.10
N LYS A 72 9.42 11.03 7.50
CA LYS A 72 10.61 10.21 7.21
C LYS A 72 10.46 9.30 6.00
N PHE A 73 9.28 9.24 5.39
CA PHE A 73 8.99 8.31 4.32
C PHE A 73 8.53 9.04 3.06
N ASP A 74 8.80 8.44 1.92
CA ASP A 74 8.40 8.95 0.61
C ASP A 74 7.07 8.36 0.14
N GLY A 75 6.63 7.29 0.77
CA GLY A 75 5.35 6.67 0.45
C GLY A 75 5.00 5.56 1.42
N ILE A 76 3.73 5.18 1.40
CA ILE A 76 3.16 4.16 2.27
C ILE A 76 2.39 3.16 1.43
N ILE A 77 2.59 1.86 1.70
CA ILE A 77 1.77 0.79 1.14
C ILE A 77 0.92 0.23 2.29
N ALA A 78 -0.38 0.16 2.09
CA ALA A 78 -1.28 -0.45 3.08
C ALA A 78 -1.75 -1.81 2.59
N LEU A 79 -1.52 -2.85 3.38
CA LEU A 79 -1.85 -4.23 3.04
C LEU A 79 -2.78 -4.86 4.07
N GLY A 80 -3.79 -5.55 3.58
CA GLY A 80 -4.73 -6.25 4.42
C GLY A 80 -5.68 -7.09 3.57
N ALA A 81 -6.60 -7.79 4.23
CA ALA A 81 -7.62 -8.55 3.53
C ALA A 81 -8.92 -8.45 4.31
N VAL A 82 -9.98 -8.00 3.64
CA VAL A 82 -11.33 -7.94 4.19
C VAL A 82 -12.20 -8.82 3.33
N ILE A 83 -12.75 -9.87 3.93
CA ILE A 83 -13.55 -10.87 3.23
C ILE A 83 -14.98 -10.74 3.72
N ARG A 84 -15.95 -10.67 2.78
CA ARG A 84 -17.35 -10.52 3.13
C ARG A 84 -17.83 -11.71 3.95
N GLY A 85 -18.50 -11.39 5.06
CA GLY A 85 -19.16 -12.39 5.89
C GLY A 85 -20.69 -12.28 5.76
N GLY A 86 -21.39 -12.89 6.71
CA GLY A 86 -22.84 -12.88 6.75
C GLY A 86 -23.47 -11.62 7.33
N THR A 87 -22.66 -10.61 7.66
CA THR A 87 -23.12 -9.36 8.26
C THR A 87 -22.64 -8.15 7.47
N PRO A 88 -23.22 -6.96 7.66
CA PRO A 88 -22.78 -5.73 6.97
C PRO A 88 -21.42 -5.20 7.47
N HIS A 89 -20.78 -5.87 8.40
CA HIS A 89 -19.47 -5.48 8.96
C HIS A 89 -18.41 -5.24 7.87
N PHE A 90 -18.43 -6.06 6.81
CA PHE A 90 -17.53 -5.94 5.66
C PHE A 90 -17.53 -4.53 5.07
N ASP A 91 -18.71 -3.99 4.82
CA ASP A 91 -18.84 -2.68 4.17
C ASP A 91 -18.29 -1.57 5.05
N PHE A 92 -18.50 -1.64 6.36
CA PHE A 92 -17.93 -0.66 7.29
C PHE A 92 -16.41 -0.72 7.32
N VAL A 93 -15.85 -1.92 7.45
CA VAL A 93 -14.39 -2.08 7.54
C VAL A 93 -13.72 -1.63 6.24
N ALA A 94 -14.23 -2.09 5.10
CA ALA A 94 -13.66 -1.75 3.80
C ALA A 94 -13.78 -0.25 3.52
N GLY A 95 -14.96 0.33 3.77
CA GLY A 95 -15.23 1.74 3.52
C GLY A 95 -14.40 2.66 4.40
N GLU A 96 -14.34 2.41 5.69
CA GLU A 96 -13.57 3.23 6.63
C GLU A 96 -12.07 3.13 6.38
N CYS A 97 -11.59 1.93 6.08
CA CYS A 97 -10.18 1.72 5.74
C CYS A 97 -9.79 2.52 4.51
N ASN A 98 -10.56 2.39 3.44
CA ASN A 98 -10.29 3.10 2.18
C ASN A 98 -10.35 4.61 2.37
N LYS A 99 -11.40 5.10 3.01
CA LYS A 99 -11.58 6.53 3.26
C LYS A 99 -10.47 7.11 4.12
N GLY A 100 -10.10 6.41 5.19
CA GLY A 100 -9.05 6.87 6.09
C GLY A 100 -7.69 6.94 5.42
N LEU A 101 -7.34 5.95 4.62
CA LEU A 101 -6.07 5.95 3.88
C LEU A 101 -6.02 7.06 2.83
N ALA A 102 -7.14 7.30 2.14
CA ALA A 102 -7.22 8.40 1.16
C ALA A 102 -7.03 9.76 1.85
N GLN A 103 -7.60 9.94 3.04
CA GLN A 103 -7.42 11.17 3.82
C GLN A 103 -5.97 11.40 4.20
N VAL A 104 -5.25 10.34 4.60
CA VAL A 104 -3.83 10.44 4.95
C VAL A 104 -3.01 10.95 3.75
N ALA A 105 -3.25 10.39 2.58
CA ALA A 105 -2.54 10.77 1.37
C ALA A 105 -2.72 12.27 1.07
N LEU A 106 -3.94 12.76 1.14
CA LEU A 106 -4.25 14.15 0.85
C LEU A 106 -3.76 15.11 1.94
N GLU A 107 -3.91 14.72 3.20
CA GLU A 107 -3.49 15.56 4.34
C GLU A 107 -1.99 15.78 4.38
N PHE A 108 -1.22 14.73 4.10
CA PHE A 108 0.24 14.79 4.21
C PHE A 108 0.95 14.93 2.86
N ASP A 109 0.20 15.04 1.78
CA ASP A 109 0.77 15.16 0.43
C ASP A 109 1.78 14.03 0.16
N LEU A 110 1.35 12.79 0.42
CA LEU A 110 2.19 11.62 0.42
C LEU A 110 1.48 10.47 -0.29
N PRO A 111 2.13 9.76 -1.22
CA PRO A 111 1.47 8.61 -1.85
C PRO A 111 1.16 7.53 -0.82
N VAL A 112 -0.08 7.08 -0.80
CA VAL A 112 -0.53 5.94 0.00
C VAL A 112 -1.19 4.95 -0.95
N SER A 113 -0.55 3.81 -1.16
CA SER A 113 -1.03 2.81 -2.10
C SER A 113 -1.91 1.79 -1.39
N PHE A 114 -3.05 1.49 -1.99
CA PHE A 114 -4.08 0.66 -1.38
C PHE A 114 -3.95 -0.79 -1.87
N GLY A 115 -3.37 -1.64 -1.04
CA GLY A 115 -3.22 -3.07 -1.29
C GLY A 115 -4.09 -3.93 -0.37
N VAL A 116 -5.24 -3.41 0.05
CA VAL A 116 -6.18 -4.13 0.90
C VAL A 116 -7.16 -4.87 0.01
N LEU A 117 -7.17 -6.20 0.10
CA LEU A 117 -8.13 -7.01 -0.63
C LEU A 117 -9.51 -6.85 -0.01
N THR A 118 -10.52 -6.64 -0.86
CA THR A 118 -11.92 -6.61 -0.45
C THR A 118 -12.67 -7.56 -1.36
N THR A 119 -12.92 -8.78 -0.87
CA THR A 119 -13.49 -9.84 -1.69
C THR A 119 -14.74 -10.43 -1.04
N ASP A 120 -15.57 -11.07 -1.85
CA ASP A 120 -16.76 -11.74 -1.36
C ASP A 120 -16.44 -13.10 -0.77
N THR A 121 -15.41 -13.76 -1.28
CA THR A 121 -15.02 -15.10 -0.85
C THR A 121 -13.54 -15.19 -0.55
N ILE A 122 -13.18 -16.21 0.25
CA ILE A 122 -11.77 -16.49 0.56
C ILE A 122 -11.02 -16.95 -0.69
N GLU A 123 -11.70 -17.67 -1.59
CA GLU A 123 -11.10 -18.12 -2.85
C GLU A 123 -10.68 -16.93 -3.71
N GLN A 124 -11.50 -15.89 -3.78
CA GLN A 124 -11.15 -14.67 -4.50
C GLN A 124 -9.92 -14.00 -3.88
N ALA A 125 -9.84 -13.99 -2.56
CA ALA A 125 -8.70 -13.42 -1.86
C ALA A 125 -7.41 -14.20 -2.16
N ILE A 126 -7.49 -15.52 -2.16
CA ILE A 126 -6.35 -16.40 -2.50
C ILE A 126 -5.87 -16.12 -3.93
N GLU A 127 -6.80 -15.99 -4.88
CA GLU A 127 -6.46 -15.72 -6.27
C GLU A 127 -5.68 -14.42 -6.45
N ARG A 128 -5.92 -13.42 -5.60
CA ARG A 128 -5.32 -12.09 -5.70
C ARG A 128 -4.12 -11.87 -4.79
N SER A 129 -3.71 -12.90 -4.07
CA SER A 129 -2.57 -12.81 -3.15
C SER A 129 -1.34 -13.62 -3.61
N GLY A 130 -1.22 -13.84 -4.91
CA GLY A 130 -0.05 -14.47 -5.51
C GLY A 130 -0.33 -15.74 -6.30
N THR A 131 -1.60 -16.00 -6.64
CA THR A 131 -1.95 -17.16 -7.46
C THR A 131 -2.54 -16.71 -8.80
N LYS A 132 -3.75 -17.14 -9.12
CA LYS A 132 -4.36 -17.02 -10.44
C LYS A 132 -4.47 -15.58 -10.97
N ALA A 133 -4.84 -14.63 -10.12
CA ALA A 133 -5.11 -13.24 -10.51
C ALA A 133 -4.00 -12.28 -10.05
N GLY A 134 -2.77 -12.77 -9.87
CA GLY A 134 -1.61 -11.95 -9.52
C GLY A 134 -1.50 -11.70 -8.01
N ASN A 135 -0.82 -10.63 -7.65
CA ASN A 135 -0.58 -10.26 -6.26
C ASN A 135 -0.88 -8.79 -6.05
N LYS A 136 -1.93 -8.52 -5.28
CA LYS A 136 -2.37 -7.14 -5.01
C LYS A 136 -1.31 -6.32 -4.27
N GLY A 137 -0.49 -6.97 -3.43
CA GLY A 137 0.61 -6.29 -2.74
C GLY A 137 1.67 -5.81 -3.73
N GLY A 138 2.05 -6.68 -4.68
CA GLY A 138 2.98 -6.31 -5.74
C GLY A 138 2.44 -5.18 -6.60
N GLU A 139 1.15 -5.22 -6.96
CA GLU A 139 0.52 -4.16 -7.73
C GLU A 139 0.52 -2.83 -6.97
N ALA A 140 0.23 -2.86 -5.68
CA ALA A 140 0.25 -1.67 -4.85
C ALA A 140 1.65 -1.07 -4.77
N ALA A 141 2.68 -1.91 -4.68
CA ALA A 141 4.06 -1.45 -4.67
C ALA A 141 4.47 -0.79 -6.00
N LEU A 142 4.07 -1.35 -7.13
CA LEU A 142 4.32 -0.73 -8.44
C LEU A 142 3.68 0.65 -8.53
N GLY A 143 2.42 0.75 -8.13
CA GLY A 143 1.71 2.03 -8.12
C GLY A 143 2.38 3.05 -7.21
N LEU A 144 2.88 2.62 -6.06
CA LEU A 144 3.58 3.51 -5.15
C LEU A 144 4.87 4.05 -5.78
N LEU A 145 5.67 3.18 -6.37
CA LEU A 145 6.92 3.58 -7.01
C LEU A 145 6.67 4.61 -8.13
N GLU A 146 5.66 4.37 -8.94
CA GLU A 146 5.28 5.31 -9.99
C GLU A 146 4.88 6.67 -9.39
N MET A 147 4.05 6.67 -8.34
CA MET A 147 3.57 7.91 -7.73
C MET A 147 4.69 8.67 -7.00
N VAL A 148 5.60 7.99 -6.35
CA VAL A 148 6.77 8.65 -5.75
C VAL A 148 7.54 9.41 -6.82
N ASN A 149 7.76 8.80 -7.98
CA ASN A 149 8.46 9.44 -9.09
C ASN A 149 7.68 10.60 -9.70
N VAL A 150 6.36 10.45 -9.84
CA VAL A 150 5.50 11.54 -10.34
C VAL A 150 5.58 12.77 -9.44
N LEU A 151 5.46 12.58 -8.13
CA LEU A 151 5.50 13.69 -7.19
C LEU A 151 6.86 14.38 -7.18
N GLN A 152 7.95 13.64 -7.30
CA GLN A 152 9.29 14.21 -7.40
C GLN A 152 9.43 15.06 -8.66
N GLN A 153 8.93 14.60 -9.79
CA GLN A 153 8.95 15.37 -11.04
C GLN A 153 8.11 16.64 -10.93
N LEU A 154 6.93 16.55 -10.33
CA LEU A 154 6.07 17.72 -10.12
C LEU A 154 6.74 18.74 -9.21
N GLU A 155 7.39 18.31 -8.14
CA GLU A 155 8.13 19.21 -7.25
C GLU A 155 9.20 19.97 -8.00
N GLN A 156 9.96 19.28 -8.86
CA GLN A 156 11.02 19.89 -9.65
C GLN A 156 10.48 20.87 -10.71
N GLN A 157 9.37 20.52 -11.36
CA GLN A 157 8.83 21.30 -12.46
C GLN A 157 7.97 22.48 -12.02
N LEU A 158 7.35 22.40 -10.83
CA LEU A 158 6.42 23.42 -10.35
C LEU A 158 7.02 24.35 -9.30
N SER A 159 8.24 24.11 -8.91
CA SER A 159 8.92 24.98 -7.92
C SER A 159 9.56 26.22 -8.52
#